data_9577159e77b7dd7aca7908a8a8657dcd
#
_entry.id   9577159e77b7dd7aca7908a8a8657dcd
#
_cell.length_a   1.000
_cell.length_b   1.000
_cell.length_c   1.000
_cell.angle_alpha   90.00
_cell.angle_beta   90.00
_cell.angle_gamma   90.00
#
_symmetry.space_group_name_H-M   'P 1'
#
loop_
_entity.id
_entity.type
_entity.pdbx_description
1 polymer ?
#
loop_
_entity_poly.entity_id
_entity_poly.type
_entity_poly.pdbx_seq_one_letter_code
_entity_poly.pdbx_strand_id
1 'polypeptide(L)'
;MPTKITLIIDNPANPEDFEHLYADVKASAEKFPKLQRLESAKVWPKEDGTATPAYRTLDLYFDSYEDASAAVTTQAAGDLFGALVESKVPFKGLFSDIEA
;
A
#
# COMPACT_ATOMS: atom_id res chain seq x y z
N MET A 1 15.27 14.63 0.50
CA MET A 1 13.89 14.89 0.94
C MET A 1 13.17 13.57 1.16
N PRO A 2 12.57 13.37 2.32
CA PRO A 2 11.85 12.12 2.59
C PRO A 2 10.73 11.90 1.57
N THR A 3 10.55 10.64 1.20
CA THR A 3 9.57 10.25 0.17
C THR A 3 8.75 9.10 0.69
N LYS A 4 7.48 9.05 0.33
CA LYS A 4 6.65 7.89 0.65
C LYS A 4 5.98 7.33 -0.58
N ILE A 5 5.73 6.04 -0.54
CA ILE A 5 4.87 5.37 -1.51
C ILE A 5 3.54 5.13 -0.80
N THR A 6 2.46 5.63 -1.39
CA THR A 6 1.12 5.40 -0.84
C THR A 6 0.36 4.49 -1.78
N LEU A 7 -0.15 3.38 -1.24
CA LEU A 7 -1.06 2.50 -1.96
C LEU A 7 -2.47 2.78 -1.45
N ILE A 8 -3.37 3.09 -2.38
CA ILE A 8 -4.78 3.32 -2.10
C ILE A 8 -5.53 2.13 -2.68
N ILE A 9 -6.12 1.31 -1.82
CA ILE A 9 -6.76 0.06 -2.21
C ILE A 9 -8.26 0.23 -2.14
N ASP A 10 -8.93 -0.06 -3.26
CA ASP A 10 -10.38 0.07 -3.39
C ASP A 10 -11.12 -0.99 -2.58
N ASN A 11 -12.43 -0.83 -2.45
CA ASN A 11 -13.27 -1.75 -1.69
C ASN A 11 -13.32 -3.12 -2.36
N PRO A 12 -12.92 -4.20 -1.65
CA PRO A 12 -13.02 -5.55 -2.22
C PRO A 12 -14.45 -6.06 -2.19
N ALA A 13 -14.77 -6.97 -3.12
CA ALA A 13 -16.07 -7.62 -3.14
C ALA A 13 -16.24 -8.52 -1.90
N ASN A 14 -15.17 -9.16 -1.45
CA ASN A 14 -15.18 -9.98 -0.25
C ASN A 14 -14.05 -9.52 0.70
N PRO A 15 -14.38 -8.64 1.67
CA PRO A 15 -13.35 -8.12 2.59
C PRO A 15 -12.63 -9.18 3.41
N GLU A 16 -13.30 -10.24 3.80
CA GLU A 16 -12.69 -11.30 4.60
C GLU A 16 -11.59 -12.02 3.82
N ASP A 17 -11.84 -12.38 2.57
CA ASP A 17 -10.85 -13.01 1.70
C ASP A 17 -9.70 -12.04 1.43
N PHE A 18 -10.02 -10.78 1.22
CA PHE A 18 -9.00 -9.77 0.96
C PHE A 18 -8.06 -9.60 2.16
N GLU A 19 -8.58 -9.65 3.39
CA GLU A 19 -7.74 -9.50 4.59
C GLU A 19 -6.71 -10.62 4.70
N HIS A 20 -7.04 -11.83 4.29
CA HIS A 20 -6.08 -12.93 4.25
C HIS A 20 -4.94 -12.65 3.26
N LEU A 21 -5.28 -12.17 2.09
CA LEU A 21 -4.29 -11.79 1.08
C LEU A 21 -3.49 -10.56 1.52
N TYR A 22 -4.15 -9.61 2.17
CA TYR A 22 -3.51 -8.38 2.64
C TYR A 22 -2.39 -8.65 3.65
N ALA A 23 -2.52 -9.70 4.45
CA ALA A 23 -1.45 -10.10 5.36
C ALA A 23 -0.15 -10.39 4.60
N ASP A 24 -0.25 -11.02 3.43
CA ASP A 24 0.91 -11.29 2.57
C ASP A 24 1.44 -10.01 1.93
N VAL A 25 0.54 -9.11 1.52
CA VAL A 25 0.93 -7.80 0.98
C VAL A 25 1.75 -7.03 2.00
N LYS A 26 1.27 -6.97 3.23
CA LYS A 26 1.97 -6.26 4.31
C LYS A 26 3.31 -6.91 4.62
N ALA A 27 3.36 -8.24 4.67
CA ALA A 27 4.61 -8.97 4.92
C ALA A 27 5.65 -8.68 3.84
N SER A 28 5.24 -8.60 2.57
CA SER A 28 6.14 -8.25 1.47
C SER A 28 6.62 -6.81 1.59
N ALA A 29 5.73 -5.88 1.98
CA ALA A 29 6.09 -4.49 2.18
C ALA A 29 7.19 -4.33 3.24
N GLU A 30 7.11 -5.09 4.32
CA GLU A 30 8.09 -5.06 5.40
C GLU A 30 9.49 -5.49 4.95
N LYS A 31 9.61 -6.16 3.82
CA LYS A 31 10.88 -6.62 3.25
C LYS A 31 11.49 -5.62 2.25
N PHE A 32 10.87 -4.49 2.01
CA PHE A 32 11.42 -3.49 1.10
C PHE A 32 12.73 -2.96 1.64
N PRO A 33 13.82 -2.92 0.82
CA PRO A 33 15.09 -2.41 1.28
C PRO A 33 15.02 -0.92 1.60
N LYS A 34 15.72 -0.51 2.62
CA LYS A 34 15.81 0.90 3.09
C LYS A 34 14.47 1.48 3.55
N LEU A 35 13.49 0.63 3.83
CA LEU A 35 12.23 1.05 4.40
C LEU A 35 12.48 1.65 5.79
N GLN A 36 12.01 2.87 6.01
CA GLN A 36 12.18 3.57 7.29
C GLN A 36 10.99 3.35 8.21
N ARG A 37 9.79 3.33 7.63
CA ARG A 37 8.56 3.17 8.39
C ARG A 37 7.46 2.65 7.48
N LEU A 38 6.53 1.91 8.05
CA LEU A 38 5.36 1.38 7.37
C LEU A 38 4.13 1.77 8.16
N GLU A 39 3.13 2.32 7.48
CA GLU A 39 1.82 2.59 8.09
C GLU A 39 0.74 1.90 7.29
N SER A 40 -0.02 1.05 7.96
CA SER A 40 -1.17 0.36 7.37
C SER A 40 -2.42 0.90 8.03
N ALA A 41 -3.38 1.34 7.25
CA ALA A 41 -4.60 1.94 7.77
C ALA A 41 -5.83 1.38 7.07
N LYS A 42 -6.92 1.26 7.82
CA LYS A 42 -8.22 0.88 7.30
C LYS A 42 -9.08 2.12 7.25
N VAL A 43 -9.68 2.40 6.10
CA VAL A 43 -10.43 3.63 5.90
C VAL A 43 -11.78 3.56 6.62
N TRP A 44 -12.14 4.63 7.33
CA TRP A 44 -13.42 4.72 8.00
C TRP A 44 -14.57 4.83 7.00
N PRO A 45 -15.73 4.23 7.30
CA PRO A 45 -16.94 4.48 6.51
C PRO A 45 -17.33 5.95 6.57
N LYS A 46 -17.99 6.44 5.52
CA LYS A 46 -18.51 7.80 5.54
C LYS A 46 -19.66 7.91 6.55
N GLU A 47 -19.79 9.06 7.19
CA GLU A 47 -20.81 9.30 8.21
C GLU A 47 -22.23 9.18 7.68
N ASP A 48 -22.44 9.48 6.39
CA ASP A 48 -23.77 9.41 5.77
C ASP A 48 -24.14 8.00 5.29
N GLY A 49 -23.31 7.00 5.56
CA GLY A 49 -23.56 5.61 5.18
C GLY A 49 -23.27 5.26 3.73
N THR A 50 -22.76 6.22 2.93
CA THR A 50 -22.36 5.91 1.56
C THR A 50 -21.04 5.14 1.53
N ALA A 51 -20.72 4.53 0.38
CA ALA A 51 -19.49 3.78 0.22
C ALA A 51 -18.26 4.67 0.39
N THR A 52 -17.21 4.14 1.03
CA THR A 52 -15.95 4.85 1.15
C THR A 52 -15.25 4.91 -0.21
N PRO A 53 -14.45 5.97 -0.48
CA PRO A 53 -13.68 6.04 -1.72
C PRO A 53 -12.54 5.02 -1.78
N ALA A 54 -12.18 4.42 -0.65
CA ALA A 54 -11.13 3.40 -0.57
C ALA A 54 -11.37 2.50 0.63
N TYR A 55 -10.75 1.33 0.64
CA TYR A 55 -10.86 0.37 1.73
C TYR A 55 -9.68 0.45 2.69
N ARG A 56 -8.46 0.47 2.16
CA ARG A 56 -7.21 0.55 2.94
C ARG A 56 -6.21 1.47 2.27
N THR A 57 -5.31 2.01 3.10
CA THR A 57 -4.12 2.69 2.61
C THR A 57 -2.90 2.04 3.24
N LEU A 58 -1.80 2.01 2.48
CA LEU A 58 -0.52 1.49 2.94
C LEU A 58 0.54 2.49 2.53
N ASP A 59 1.22 3.06 3.52
CA ASP A 59 2.28 4.04 3.29
C ASP A 59 3.64 3.44 3.65
N LEU A 60 4.57 3.53 2.71
CA LEU A 60 5.95 3.08 2.89
C LEU A 60 6.88 4.29 2.82
N TYR A 61 7.65 4.51 3.86
CA TYR A 61 8.49 5.70 4.03
C TYR A 61 9.96 5.41 3.74
N PHE A 62 10.58 6.29 2.98
CA PHE A 62 12.00 6.21 2.58
C PHE A 62 12.68 7.55 2.79
N ASP A 63 14.02 7.55 2.90
CA ASP A 63 14.79 8.79 3.05
C ASP A 63 14.78 9.63 1.78
N SER A 64 14.63 9.01 0.61
CA SER A 64 14.70 9.70 -0.68
C SER A 64 13.84 9.00 -1.73
N TYR A 65 13.56 9.73 -2.81
CA TYR A 65 12.89 9.15 -3.97
C TYR A 65 13.73 8.02 -4.59
N GLU A 66 15.05 8.18 -4.64
CA GLU A 66 15.94 7.16 -5.19
C GLU A 66 15.83 5.84 -4.45
N ASP A 67 15.75 5.90 -3.12
CA ASP A 67 15.57 4.69 -2.31
C ASP A 67 14.22 4.04 -2.56
N ALA A 68 13.16 4.85 -2.62
CA ALA A 68 11.82 4.36 -2.90
C ALA A 68 11.74 3.74 -4.31
N SER A 69 12.31 4.40 -5.29
CA SER A 69 12.33 3.94 -6.69
C SER A 69 13.10 2.62 -6.82
N ALA A 70 14.22 2.49 -6.14
CA ALA A 70 14.99 1.25 -6.15
C ALA A 70 14.23 0.10 -5.49
N ALA A 71 13.51 0.39 -4.40
CA ALA A 71 12.78 -0.63 -3.66
C ALA A 71 11.68 -1.30 -4.50
N VAL A 72 11.03 -0.56 -5.40
CA VAL A 72 9.95 -1.12 -6.22
C VAL A 72 10.44 -2.01 -7.37
N THR A 73 11.74 -2.12 -7.57
CA THR A 73 12.31 -3.04 -8.58
C THR A 73 12.73 -4.38 -7.97
N THR A 74 12.50 -4.60 -6.69
CA THR A 74 12.94 -5.79 -5.98
C THR A 74 11.90 -6.92 -6.04
N GLN A 75 12.33 -8.13 -5.66
CA GLN A 75 11.43 -9.28 -5.58
C GLN A 75 10.29 -9.03 -4.58
N ALA A 76 10.58 -8.38 -3.46
CA ALA A 76 9.56 -8.06 -2.46
C ALA A 76 8.46 -7.18 -3.07
N ALA A 77 8.83 -6.20 -3.90
CA ALA A 77 7.86 -5.37 -4.60
C ALA A 77 7.06 -6.17 -5.63
N GLY A 78 7.74 -7.07 -6.36
CA GLY A 78 7.06 -7.98 -7.29
C GLY A 78 6.03 -8.85 -6.61
N ASP A 79 6.36 -9.37 -5.43
CA ASP A 79 5.44 -10.19 -4.63
C ASP A 79 4.24 -9.37 -4.16
N LEU A 80 4.48 -8.14 -3.69
CA LEU A 80 3.43 -7.26 -3.22
C LEU A 80 2.45 -6.90 -4.34
N PHE A 81 2.97 -6.40 -5.46
CA PHE A 81 2.13 -5.99 -6.57
C PHE A 81 1.44 -7.19 -7.24
N GLY A 82 2.14 -8.33 -7.32
CA GLY A 82 1.55 -9.57 -7.83
C GLY A 82 0.35 -10.01 -7.01
N ALA A 83 0.45 -9.94 -5.69
CA ALA A 83 -0.66 -10.30 -4.80
C ALA A 83 -1.84 -9.33 -4.99
N LEU A 84 -1.58 -8.02 -5.11
CA LEU A 84 -2.64 -7.04 -5.34
C LEU A 84 -3.32 -7.25 -6.68
N VAL A 85 -2.56 -7.54 -7.74
CA VAL A 85 -3.14 -7.83 -9.06
C VAL A 85 -4.00 -9.10 -9.00
N GLU A 86 -3.52 -10.14 -8.33
CA GLU A 86 -4.28 -11.38 -8.17
C GLU A 86 -5.59 -11.18 -7.41
N SER A 87 -5.62 -10.24 -6.48
CA SER A 87 -6.83 -9.95 -5.70
C SER A 87 -7.97 -9.42 -6.56
N LYS A 88 -7.65 -8.89 -7.75
CA LYS A 88 -8.59 -8.22 -8.66
C LYS A 88 -9.24 -6.98 -8.04
N VAL A 89 -8.71 -6.48 -6.94
CA VAL A 89 -9.17 -5.25 -6.30
C VAL A 89 -8.36 -4.09 -6.89
N PRO A 90 -9.00 -3.07 -7.46
CA PRO A 90 -8.27 -1.93 -8.00
C PRO A 90 -7.47 -1.21 -6.92
N PHE A 91 -6.29 -0.74 -7.30
CA PHE A 91 -5.45 0.04 -6.39
C PHE A 91 -4.67 1.09 -7.16
N LYS A 92 -4.19 2.11 -6.44
CA LYS A 92 -3.37 3.18 -7.00
C LYS A 92 -2.10 3.30 -6.16
N GLY A 93 -0.97 3.53 -6.84
CA GLY A 93 0.29 3.79 -6.16
C GLY A 93 0.76 5.20 -6.46
N LEU A 94 1.16 5.93 -5.43
CA LEU A 94 1.64 7.30 -5.53
C LEU A 94 3.00 7.43 -4.87
N PHE A 95 3.93 8.12 -5.53
CA PHE A 95 5.17 8.55 -4.90
C PHE A 95 5.00 10.01 -4.52
N SER A 96 5.30 10.36 -3.28
CA SER A 96 5.15 11.74 -2.81
C SER A 96 6.34 12.16 -1.97
N ASP A 97 6.80 13.38 -2.20
CA ASP A 97 7.79 13.98 -1.31
C ASP A 97 7.09 14.57 -0.09
N ILE A 98 7.65 14.30 1.07
CA ILE A 98 7.07 14.77 2.32
C ILE A 98 7.64 16.16 2.61
N GLU A 99 6.78 17.17 2.61
CA GLU A 99 7.20 18.56 2.75
C GLU A 99 7.05 19.10 4.18
N ALA A 100 6.29 18.42 5.01
CA ALA A 100 6.08 18.88 6.38
C ALA A 100 5.87 17.71 7.34
#